data_352f9361b732d422a7193bcacd33b70c
#
_entry.id   352f9361b732d422a7193bcacd33b70c
#
_cell.length_a   1.000
_cell.length_b   1.000
_cell.length_c   1.000
_cell.angle_alpha   90.00
_cell.angle_beta   90.00
_cell.angle_gamma   90.00
#
_symmetry.space_group_name_H-M   'P 1'
#
loop_
_entity.id
_entity.type
_entity.pdbx_description
1 polymer ?
#
loop_
_entity_poly.entity_id
_entity_poly.type
_entity_poly.pdbx_seq_one_letter_code
_entity_poly.pdbx_strand_id
1 'polypeptide(L)'
;MRSHLLVLLARTAALLTILVPAGVVRTQQPVKSATVRPASTMPTTVSYVQVLGADYAFESPDVLPAGIVAFNLVNNGNDLHAMAIFELPAKHTLRDFLNQYHSLGMIPTWMIGLGQTPTIAPKTEAFLTVRMKPGRYILACLIPARDGRMHTEKGMVKQVTVK
;
A
#
# COMPACT_ATOMS: atom_id res chain seq x y z
N MET A 1 -47.28 -4.29 64.23
CA MET A 1 -47.92 -5.51 63.69
C MET A 1 -47.75 -5.54 62.18
N ARG A 2 -46.85 -6.33 61.67
CA ARG A 2 -46.83 -6.88 60.32
C ARG A 2 -45.66 -7.87 60.22
N SER A 3 -46.08 -9.13 60.03
CA SER A 3 -45.25 -10.31 60.04
C SER A 3 -44.32 -10.40 58.85
N HIS A 4 -43.01 -10.71 59.11
CA HIS A 4 -42.05 -11.06 58.08
C HIS A 4 -42.12 -12.57 57.81
N LEU A 5 -42.54 -12.93 56.60
CA LEU A 5 -42.56 -14.30 56.11
C LEU A 5 -41.17 -14.59 55.46
N LEU A 6 -40.38 -15.44 56.11
CA LEU A 6 -39.11 -15.94 55.57
C LEU A 6 -39.41 -17.06 54.58
N VAL A 7 -39.07 -16.82 53.31
CA VAL A 7 -39.12 -17.88 52.28
C VAL A 7 -37.74 -18.48 52.15
N LEU A 8 -37.60 -19.72 52.55
CA LEU A 8 -36.39 -20.54 52.42
C LEU A 8 -36.38 -21.15 51.02
N LEU A 9 -35.48 -20.67 50.16
CA LEU A 9 -35.24 -21.26 48.83
C LEU A 9 -34.14 -22.32 48.93
N ALA A 10 -34.52 -23.59 48.82
CA ALA A 10 -33.61 -24.73 48.71
C ALA A 10 -32.96 -24.73 47.31
N ARG A 11 -31.62 -24.60 47.25
CA ARG A 11 -30.84 -24.76 46.03
C ARG A 11 -30.49 -26.22 45.81
N THR A 12 -31.16 -26.89 44.89
CA THR A 12 -30.74 -28.21 44.39
C THR A 12 -29.59 -28.04 43.37
N ALA A 13 -28.40 -28.50 43.72
CA ALA A 13 -27.27 -28.57 42.83
C ALA A 13 -27.44 -29.78 41.89
N ALA A 14 -27.71 -29.53 40.62
CA ALA A 14 -27.68 -30.58 39.60
C ALA A 14 -26.23 -30.74 39.13
N LEU A 15 -25.62 -31.90 39.43
CA LEU A 15 -24.36 -32.33 38.85
C LEU A 15 -24.55 -32.65 37.35
N LEU A 16 -24.08 -31.80 36.48
CA LEU A 16 -24.01 -32.05 35.05
C LEU A 16 -22.72 -32.83 34.76
N THR A 17 -22.82 -34.15 34.55
CA THR A 17 -21.74 -34.99 34.08
C THR A 17 -21.52 -34.74 32.60
N ILE A 18 -20.42 -34.03 32.24
CA ILE A 18 -20.01 -33.82 30.87
C ILE A 18 -19.33 -35.11 30.36
N LEU A 19 -20.04 -35.82 29.50
CA LEU A 19 -19.47 -36.97 28.75
C LEU A 19 -18.55 -36.40 27.65
N VAL A 20 -17.22 -36.52 27.80
CA VAL A 20 -16.25 -36.14 26.78
C VAL A 20 -16.19 -37.28 25.74
N PRO A 21 -16.55 -37.04 24.47
CA PRO A 21 -16.41 -38.08 23.46
C PRO A 21 -14.93 -38.36 23.20
N ALA A 22 -14.57 -39.64 23.15
CA ALA A 22 -13.22 -40.10 22.84
C ALA A 22 -12.71 -39.48 21.53
N GLY A 23 -11.54 -38.87 21.59
CA GLY A 23 -10.94 -38.14 20.49
C GLY A 23 -10.80 -38.94 19.22
N VAL A 24 -11.33 -38.43 18.15
CA VAL A 24 -11.00 -38.93 16.79
C VAL A 24 -9.53 -38.56 16.52
N VAL A 25 -8.65 -39.54 16.60
CA VAL A 25 -7.26 -39.40 16.17
C VAL A 25 -7.28 -39.20 14.65
N ARG A 26 -7.17 -37.93 14.24
CA ARG A 26 -7.03 -37.57 12.84
C ARG A 26 -5.60 -37.88 12.42
N THR A 27 -5.39 -39.03 11.77
CA THR A 27 -4.12 -39.38 11.12
C THR A 27 -3.80 -38.28 10.10
N GLN A 28 -2.78 -37.47 10.39
CA GLN A 28 -2.22 -36.51 9.41
C GLN A 28 -1.59 -37.32 8.29
N GLN A 29 -2.15 -37.21 7.11
CA GLN A 29 -1.52 -37.76 5.90
C GLN A 29 -0.19 -37.02 5.68
N PRO A 30 0.90 -37.73 5.33
CA PRO A 30 2.15 -37.07 5.02
C PRO A 30 1.96 -36.13 3.83
N VAL A 31 2.21 -34.86 4.06
CA VAL A 31 2.21 -33.84 3.00
C VAL A 31 3.32 -34.23 2.04
N LYS A 32 2.95 -34.60 0.81
CA LYS A 32 3.93 -34.84 -0.26
C LYS A 32 4.76 -33.57 -0.39
N SER A 33 6.05 -33.65 -0.06
CA SER A 33 7.01 -32.55 -0.31
C SER A 33 6.87 -32.12 -1.77
N ALA A 34 6.31 -30.94 -1.97
CA ALA A 34 6.34 -30.30 -3.28
C ALA A 34 7.81 -30.06 -3.62
N THR A 35 8.30 -30.72 -4.65
CA THR A 35 9.64 -30.48 -5.19
C THR A 35 9.66 -29.01 -5.63
N VAL A 36 10.29 -28.16 -4.82
CA VAL A 36 10.53 -26.75 -5.18
C VAL A 36 11.47 -26.78 -6.39
N ARG A 37 10.90 -26.53 -7.55
CA ARG A 37 11.68 -26.36 -8.77
C ARG A 37 12.62 -25.17 -8.52
N PRO A 38 13.96 -25.33 -8.66
CA PRO A 38 14.87 -24.19 -8.48
C PRO A 38 14.43 -23.09 -9.42
N ALA A 39 14.15 -21.91 -8.85
CA ALA A 39 13.86 -20.72 -9.64
C ALA A 39 15.07 -20.50 -10.56
N SER A 40 14.83 -20.34 -11.85
CA SER A 40 15.86 -19.97 -12.81
C SER A 40 16.58 -18.72 -12.30
N THR A 41 17.83 -18.86 -11.90
CA THR A 41 18.67 -17.76 -11.37
C THR A 41 19.17 -16.89 -12.52
N MET A 42 18.25 -16.25 -13.23
CA MET A 42 18.63 -15.09 -14.05
C MET A 42 19.01 -13.97 -13.10
N PRO A 43 20.19 -13.35 -13.21
CA PRO A 43 20.54 -12.21 -12.38
C PRO A 43 19.51 -11.13 -12.64
N THR A 44 18.69 -10.83 -11.65
CA THR A 44 17.71 -9.76 -11.73
C THR A 44 18.45 -8.46 -11.46
N THR A 45 18.80 -7.73 -12.51
CA THR A 45 19.40 -6.41 -12.38
C THR A 45 18.38 -5.46 -11.79
N VAL A 46 18.74 -4.78 -10.69
CA VAL A 46 17.95 -3.73 -10.07
C VAL A 46 18.51 -2.39 -10.54
N SER A 47 17.70 -1.57 -11.14
CA SER A 47 18.04 -0.20 -11.51
C SER A 47 17.71 0.76 -10.36
N TYR A 48 18.60 1.70 -10.07
CA TYR A 48 18.40 2.70 -9.03
C TYR A 48 18.02 4.04 -9.64
N VAL A 49 16.98 4.68 -9.12
CA VAL A 49 16.50 5.99 -9.57
C VAL A 49 16.30 6.87 -8.35
N GLN A 50 17.05 7.97 -8.27
CA GLN A 50 16.81 9.02 -7.29
C GLN A 50 15.72 9.96 -7.81
N VAL A 51 14.80 10.32 -6.92
CA VAL A 51 13.76 11.32 -7.13
C VAL A 51 13.88 12.37 -6.02
N LEU A 52 14.08 13.62 -6.40
CA LEU A 52 14.08 14.73 -5.44
C LEU A 52 12.66 15.29 -5.36
N GLY A 53 12.10 15.32 -4.15
CA GLY A 53 10.84 16.00 -3.84
C GLY A 53 11.13 17.40 -3.35
N ALA A 54 10.77 18.42 -4.12
CA ALA A 54 10.76 19.82 -3.69
C ALA A 54 9.30 20.29 -3.50
N ASP A 55 9.08 21.43 -2.90
CA ASP A 55 7.75 22.02 -2.73
C ASP A 55 7.31 22.74 -4.03
N TYR A 56 6.50 22.26 -4.84
CA TYR A 56 5.68 21.06 -4.98
C TYR A 56 6.01 20.39 -6.33
N ALA A 57 7.15 19.79 -6.45
CA ALA A 57 7.64 19.19 -7.68
C ALA A 57 8.42 17.89 -7.42
N PHE A 58 8.46 17.03 -8.44
CA PHE A 58 9.40 15.91 -8.50
C PHE A 58 10.46 16.17 -9.57
N GLU A 59 11.72 16.07 -9.17
CA GLU A 59 12.86 16.05 -10.09
C GLU A 59 13.36 14.61 -10.23
N SER A 60 13.33 14.10 -11.45
CA SER A 60 13.81 12.76 -11.81
C SER A 60 14.11 12.71 -13.31
N PRO A 61 14.79 11.68 -13.82
CA PRO A 61 14.84 11.43 -15.27
C PRO A 61 13.43 11.29 -15.86
N ASP A 62 13.24 11.78 -17.09
CA ASP A 62 11.96 11.65 -17.82
C ASP A 62 11.79 10.25 -18.42
N VAL A 63 12.91 9.54 -18.63
CA VAL A 63 12.95 8.17 -19.12
C VAL A 63 13.58 7.28 -18.06
N LEU A 64 12.86 6.23 -17.67
CA LEU A 64 13.25 5.28 -16.65
C LEU A 64 13.49 3.90 -17.26
N PRO A 65 14.34 3.06 -16.67
CA PRO A 65 14.57 1.69 -17.13
C PRO A 65 13.37 0.79 -16.83
N ALA A 66 13.11 -0.18 -17.72
CA ALA A 66 12.18 -1.28 -17.43
C ALA A 66 12.83 -2.33 -16.51
N GLY A 67 12.01 -3.16 -15.87
CA GLY A 67 12.47 -4.20 -14.96
C GLY A 67 12.20 -3.87 -13.49
N ILE A 68 13.10 -4.29 -12.61
CA ILE A 68 13.01 -3.93 -11.18
C ILE A 68 13.71 -2.60 -10.99
N VAL A 69 12.97 -1.63 -10.46
CA VAL A 69 13.46 -0.27 -10.19
C VAL A 69 13.33 0.02 -8.71
N ALA A 70 14.43 0.34 -8.08
CA ALA A 70 14.51 0.84 -6.71
C ALA A 70 14.59 2.37 -6.76
N PHE A 71 13.52 3.00 -6.31
CA PHE A 71 13.44 4.45 -6.16
C PHE A 71 13.94 4.87 -4.79
N ASN A 72 14.70 5.96 -4.75
CA ASN A 72 15.02 6.71 -3.56
C ASN A 72 14.37 8.08 -3.66
N LEU A 73 13.30 8.32 -2.89
CA LEU A 73 12.70 9.64 -2.73
C LEU A 73 13.44 10.39 -1.64
N VAL A 74 14.07 11.51 -1.99
CA VAL A 74 14.72 12.43 -1.06
C VAL A 74 13.87 13.70 -0.94
N ASN A 75 13.44 14.05 0.26
CA ASN A 75 12.64 15.26 0.50
C ASN A 75 13.56 16.48 0.71
N ASN A 76 13.72 17.27 -0.33
CA ASN A 76 14.44 18.55 -0.30
C ASN A 76 13.54 19.75 0.00
N GLY A 77 12.22 19.54 0.10
CA GLY A 77 11.24 20.57 0.43
C GLY A 77 11.16 20.91 1.93
N ASN A 78 10.17 21.72 2.27
CA ASN A 78 9.85 22.12 3.64
C ASN A 78 8.58 21.47 4.17
N ASP A 79 7.77 20.86 3.30
CA ASP A 79 6.58 20.10 3.66
C ASP A 79 6.85 18.58 3.69
N LEU A 80 5.88 17.83 4.21
CA LEU A 80 5.86 16.37 4.11
C LEU A 80 5.65 15.96 2.66
N HIS A 81 6.33 14.93 2.20
CA HIS A 81 6.14 14.38 0.86
C HIS A 81 5.99 12.87 0.87
N ALA A 82 5.29 12.36 -0.14
CA ALA A 82 5.24 10.95 -0.49
C ALA A 82 5.24 10.83 -2.02
N MET A 83 5.63 9.67 -2.53
CA MET A 83 5.58 9.41 -3.96
C MET A 83 4.80 8.13 -4.23
N ALA A 84 3.62 8.28 -4.83
CA ALA A 84 2.85 7.19 -5.40
C ALA A 84 3.19 7.05 -6.88
N ILE A 85 3.28 5.80 -7.37
CA ILE A 85 3.57 5.47 -8.77
C ILE A 85 2.37 4.76 -9.37
N PHE A 86 1.89 5.30 -10.51
CA PHE A 86 0.76 4.75 -11.26
C PHE A 86 1.14 4.53 -12.71
N GLU A 87 0.69 3.43 -13.30
CA GLU A 87 0.71 3.23 -14.73
C GLU A 87 -0.37 4.12 -15.38
N LEU A 88 -0.01 4.86 -16.44
CA LEU A 88 -0.89 5.70 -17.20
C LEU A 88 -1.27 5.00 -18.53
N PRO A 89 -2.49 4.43 -18.63
CA PRO A 89 -2.93 3.74 -19.84
C PRO A 89 -2.88 4.63 -21.09
N ALA A 90 -2.64 4.04 -22.26
CA ALA A 90 -2.42 4.75 -23.50
C ALA A 90 -3.57 5.71 -23.91
N LYS A 91 -4.81 5.34 -23.55
CA LYS A 91 -6.02 6.12 -23.86
C LYS A 91 -6.29 7.30 -22.93
N HIS A 92 -5.48 7.46 -21.88
CA HIS A 92 -5.63 8.53 -20.88
C HIS A 92 -4.40 9.43 -20.84
N THR A 93 -4.59 10.64 -20.35
CA THR A 93 -3.55 11.66 -20.18
C THR A 93 -3.34 12.00 -18.72
N LEU A 94 -2.22 12.66 -18.39
CA LEU A 94 -2.00 13.25 -17.07
C LEU A 94 -3.13 14.23 -16.68
N ARG A 95 -3.65 14.98 -17.66
CA ARG A 95 -4.77 15.91 -17.43
C ARG A 95 -6.05 15.18 -17.03
N ASP A 96 -6.34 14.02 -17.63
CA ASP A 96 -7.52 13.22 -17.28
C ASP A 96 -7.41 12.73 -15.82
N PHE A 97 -6.22 12.30 -15.41
CA PHE A 97 -5.96 11.94 -14.01
C PHE A 97 -6.21 13.12 -13.08
N LEU A 98 -5.60 14.28 -13.34
CA LEU A 98 -5.73 15.46 -12.48
C LEU A 98 -7.17 15.94 -12.38
N ASN A 99 -7.88 16.04 -13.52
CA ASN A 99 -9.27 16.46 -13.56
C ASN A 99 -10.17 15.55 -12.72
N GLN A 100 -10.03 14.24 -12.87
CA GLN A 100 -10.85 13.29 -12.14
C GLN A 100 -10.47 13.24 -10.65
N TYR A 101 -9.17 13.22 -10.33
CA TYR A 101 -8.68 13.17 -8.96
C TYR A 101 -9.11 14.42 -8.16
N HIS A 102 -8.95 15.62 -8.73
CA HIS A 102 -9.31 16.86 -8.04
C HIS A 102 -10.83 17.06 -7.93
N SER A 103 -11.63 16.52 -8.86
CA SER A 103 -13.10 16.63 -8.78
C SER A 103 -13.74 15.63 -7.83
N LEU A 104 -13.20 14.40 -7.72
CA LEU A 104 -13.80 13.31 -6.97
C LEU A 104 -13.06 12.97 -5.66
N GLY A 105 -11.84 13.48 -5.47
CA GLY A 105 -10.99 13.11 -4.33
C GLY A 105 -10.52 11.63 -4.32
N MET A 106 -10.68 10.93 -5.44
CA MET A 106 -10.37 9.50 -5.55
C MET A 106 -9.51 9.22 -6.78
N ILE A 107 -8.62 8.24 -6.63
CA ILE A 107 -7.83 7.73 -7.76
C ILE A 107 -8.79 7.13 -8.80
N PRO A 108 -8.66 7.52 -10.08
CA PRO A 108 -9.48 6.94 -11.15
C PRO A 108 -9.35 5.41 -11.22
N THR A 109 -10.46 4.71 -11.43
CA THR A 109 -10.50 3.23 -11.47
C THR A 109 -9.70 2.63 -12.63
N TRP A 110 -9.38 3.42 -13.65
CA TRP A 110 -8.54 3.01 -14.77
C TRP A 110 -7.03 3.14 -14.50
N MET A 111 -6.62 3.75 -13.38
CA MET A 111 -5.22 3.81 -12.95
C MET A 111 -4.80 2.51 -12.27
N ILE A 112 -3.58 2.06 -12.55
CA ILE A 112 -2.98 0.90 -11.91
C ILE A 112 -1.86 1.40 -10.99
N GLY A 113 -2.07 1.29 -9.68
CA GLY A 113 -1.06 1.63 -8.68
C GLY A 113 0.03 0.56 -8.61
N LEU A 114 1.30 0.98 -8.67
CA LEU A 114 2.45 0.08 -8.50
C LEU A 114 2.93 0.05 -7.05
N GLY A 115 2.75 1.14 -6.33
CA GLY A 115 3.18 1.29 -4.95
C GLY A 115 3.35 2.75 -4.56
N GLN A 116 3.68 2.96 -3.28
CA GLN A 116 3.84 4.28 -2.69
C GLN A 116 4.92 4.22 -1.61
N THR A 117 5.72 5.28 -1.50
CA THR A 117 6.62 5.47 -0.35
C THR A 117 5.80 5.81 0.91
N PRO A 118 6.33 5.58 2.11
CA PRO A 118 5.81 6.26 3.28
C PRO A 118 5.88 7.78 3.11
N THR A 119 5.09 8.52 3.89
CA THR A 119 5.23 9.97 4.01
C THR A 119 6.51 10.29 4.78
N ILE A 120 7.33 11.17 4.23
CA ILE A 120 8.65 11.54 4.78
C ILE A 120 8.73 13.02 5.12
N ALA A 121 9.43 13.30 6.21
CA ALA A 121 9.69 14.66 6.68
C ALA A 121 10.75 15.38 5.82
N PRO A 122 10.85 16.71 5.89
CA PRO A 122 11.95 17.46 5.30
C PRO A 122 13.32 16.88 5.64
N LYS A 123 14.23 16.81 4.65
CA LYS A 123 15.61 16.32 4.79
C LYS A 123 15.73 14.84 5.14
N THR A 124 14.67 14.07 4.91
CA THR A 124 14.69 12.61 5.03
C THR A 124 14.44 11.93 3.68
N GLU A 125 14.61 10.61 3.64
CA GLU A 125 14.44 9.82 2.43
C GLU A 125 13.63 8.55 2.68
N ALA A 126 13.07 7.99 1.62
CA ALA A 126 12.39 6.70 1.63
C ALA A 126 12.64 5.93 0.34
N PHE A 127 12.56 4.61 0.45
CA PHE A 127 12.77 3.71 -0.69
C PHE A 127 11.48 3.01 -1.08
N LEU A 128 11.33 2.78 -2.39
CA LEU A 128 10.26 2.00 -2.97
C LEU A 128 10.82 1.16 -4.11
N THR A 129 10.63 -0.15 -4.06
CA THR A 129 11.04 -1.03 -5.16
C THR A 129 9.80 -1.57 -5.86
N VAL A 130 9.73 -1.37 -7.17
CA VAL A 130 8.61 -1.83 -8.01
C VAL A 130 9.13 -2.48 -9.29
N ARG A 131 8.29 -3.31 -9.91
CA ARG A 131 8.54 -3.82 -11.26
C ARG A 131 7.80 -2.94 -12.26
N MET A 132 8.55 -2.37 -13.22
CA MET A 132 8.01 -1.51 -14.27
C MET A 132 8.13 -2.20 -15.64
N LYS A 133 7.08 -2.12 -16.43
CA LYS A 133 7.06 -2.52 -17.83
C LYS A 133 7.26 -1.29 -18.72
N PRO A 134 7.70 -1.42 -19.97
CA PRO A 134 7.68 -0.30 -20.92
C PRO A 134 6.29 0.34 -20.98
N GLY A 135 6.22 1.66 -20.87
CA GLY A 135 4.96 2.40 -20.83
C GLY A 135 5.09 3.80 -20.25
N ARG A 136 3.94 4.44 -20.01
CA ARG A 136 3.86 5.76 -19.37
C ARG A 136 3.42 5.60 -17.92
N TYR A 137 3.98 6.42 -17.05
CA TYR A 137 3.71 6.40 -15.62
C TYR A 137 3.56 7.82 -15.06
N ILE A 138 2.93 7.91 -13.91
CA ILE A 138 2.79 9.15 -13.14
C ILE A 138 3.41 8.93 -11.76
N LEU A 139 4.26 9.86 -11.36
CA LEU A 139 4.70 10.05 -9.98
C LEU A 139 3.81 11.14 -9.39
N ALA A 140 3.15 10.90 -8.26
CA ALA A 140 2.21 11.86 -7.66
C ALA A 140 2.35 11.92 -6.13
N CYS A 141 2.31 13.12 -5.56
CA CYS A 141 2.18 13.30 -4.12
C CYS A 141 0.71 13.53 -3.77
N LEU A 142 0.10 12.54 -3.11
CA LEU A 142 -1.34 12.51 -2.82
C LEU A 142 -1.68 12.99 -1.40
N ILE A 143 -0.83 13.78 -0.78
CA ILE A 143 -1.08 14.33 0.55
C ILE A 143 -1.50 15.80 0.47
N PRO A 144 -2.30 16.30 1.43
CA PRO A 144 -2.63 17.71 1.51
C PRO A 144 -1.45 18.54 2.04
N ALA A 145 -1.29 19.73 1.54
CA ALA A 145 -0.43 20.75 2.10
C ALA A 145 -1.07 21.37 3.34
N ARG A 146 -0.32 22.23 4.05
CA ARG A 146 -0.82 22.91 5.27
C ARG A 146 -2.03 23.81 5.04
N ASP A 147 -2.21 24.30 3.82
CA ASP A 147 -3.38 25.10 3.41
C ASP A 147 -4.60 24.25 2.99
N GLY A 148 -4.51 22.93 3.13
CA GLY A 148 -5.55 21.96 2.80
C GLY A 148 -5.64 21.58 1.32
N ARG A 149 -4.90 22.23 0.43
CA ARG A 149 -4.85 21.87 -1.00
C ARG A 149 -3.96 20.66 -1.21
N MET A 150 -4.34 19.80 -2.14
CA MET A 150 -3.51 18.63 -2.47
C MET A 150 -2.19 19.06 -3.12
N HIS A 151 -1.10 18.33 -2.83
CA HIS A 151 0.19 18.60 -3.47
C HIS A 151 0.10 18.48 -5.00
N THR A 152 -0.76 17.62 -5.52
CA THR A 152 -1.04 17.53 -6.97
C THR A 152 -1.68 18.79 -7.53
N GLU A 153 -2.51 19.52 -6.77
CA GLU A 153 -3.09 20.81 -7.18
C GLU A 153 -2.04 21.93 -7.23
N LYS A 154 -0.97 21.76 -6.45
CA LYS A 154 0.18 22.66 -6.43
C LYS A 154 1.26 22.30 -7.47
N GLY A 155 1.05 21.19 -8.22
CA GLY A 155 1.96 20.78 -9.28
C GLY A 155 2.82 19.56 -8.95
N MET A 156 2.72 18.96 -7.74
CA MET A 156 3.57 17.83 -7.37
C MET A 156 3.12 16.52 -8.02
N VAL A 157 3.28 16.51 -9.33
CA VAL A 157 2.99 15.37 -10.21
C VAL A 157 3.95 15.40 -11.39
N LYS A 158 4.44 14.24 -11.82
CA LYS A 158 5.34 14.13 -12.96
C LYS A 158 4.99 12.90 -13.80
N GLN A 159 4.88 13.08 -15.12
CA GLN A 159 4.79 11.96 -16.05
C GLN A 159 6.20 11.53 -16.47
N VAL A 160 6.43 10.23 -16.49
CA VAL A 160 7.67 9.60 -16.95
C VAL A 160 7.39 8.49 -17.95
N THR A 161 8.37 8.15 -18.75
CA THR A 161 8.30 7.05 -19.73
C THR A 161 9.28 5.96 -19.33
N VAL A 162 8.84 4.70 -19.35
CA VAL A 162 9.68 3.53 -19.11
C VAL A 162 10.00 2.85 -20.44
N LYS A 163 11.28 2.56 -20.68
CA LYS A 163 11.79 1.89 -21.90
C LYS A 163 12.71 0.73 -21.55
#